data_cfc32cfbc9948e53df8d3d939e65fa55
#
_entry.id   cfc32cfbc9948e53df8d3d939e65fa55
#
_cell.length_a   1.000
_cell.length_b   1.000
_cell.length_c   1.000
_cell.angle_alpha   90.00
_cell.angle_beta   90.00
_cell.angle_gamma   90.00
#
_symmetry.space_group_name_H-M   'P 1'
#
loop_
_entity.id
_entity.type
_entity.pdbx_description
1 polymer ?
#
loop_
_entity_poly.entity_id
_entity_poly.type
_entity_poly.pdbx_seq_one_letter_code
_entity_poly.pdbx_strand_id
1 'polypeptide(L)'
;MTAPDDPPLEELFSAAYEELRRLASAVKRDDRNATLSPTTLVNEAFLKLANAPRFNALSHLHFKRIVARAMRQVLVEAARRRNADKRGGPGVVFVTWDDAIASDMGSSDDVLALDAALEDLAKLQPRQAEMVVCRFFGGLDVSETAALLEVSEATILRDWRAAKAWLAKEIKGARGRGGTGDG
;
A
#
# COMPACT_ATOMS: atom_id res chain seq x y z
N MET A 1 20.47 25.08 22.48
CA MET A 1 20.74 23.88 21.68
C MET A 1 19.55 23.74 20.75
N THR A 2 19.68 24.29 19.56
CA THR A 2 18.64 24.29 18.52
C THR A 2 18.54 22.87 18.02
N ALA A 3 17.33 22.28 18.05
CA ALA A 3 17.06 21.03 17.39
C ALA A 3 17.41 21.15 15.91
N PRO A 4 17.95 20.14 15.24
CA PRO A 4 18.15 20.19 13.80
C PRO A 4 16.82 20.53 13.14
N ASP A 5 16.83 21.53 12.26
CA ASP A 5 15.67 21.90 11.45
C ASP A 5 15.21 20.65 10.68
N ASP A 6 14.15 20.04 11.17
CA ASP A 6 13.50 18.97 10.43
C ASP A 6 12.95 19.56 9.13
N PRO A 7 13.20 18.89 7.99
CA PRO A 7 12.73 19.40 6.72
C PRO A 7 11.20 19.50 6.74
N PRO A 8 10.64 20.59 6.25
CA PRO A 8 9.18 20.76 6.16
C PRO A 8 8.57 19.63 5.30
N LEU A 9 7.30 19.33 5.53
CA LEU A 9 6.57 18.27 4.83
C LEU A 9 6.72 18.37 3.30
N GLU A 10 6.72 19.60 2.78
CA GLU A 10 6.88 19.88 1.36
C GLU A 10 8.23 19.43 0.80
N GLU A 11 9.30 19.56 1.57
CA GLU A 11 10.63 19.10 1.15
C GLU A 11 10.73 17.58 1.19
N LEU A 12 10.22 16.94 2.24
CA LEU A 12 10.15 15.48 2.33
C LEU A 12 9.29 14.89 1.21
N PHE A 13 8.17 15.53 0.91
CA PHE A 13 7.27 15.12 -0.17
C PHE A 13 7.92 15.33 -1.54
N SER A 14 8.56 16.48 -1.77
CA SER A 14 9.27 16.75 -3.02
C SER A 14 10.39 15.74 -3.28
N ALA A 15 11.17 15.41 -2.26
CA ALA A 15 12.23 14.40 -2.35
C ALA A 15 11.69 13.00 -2.65
N ALA A 16 10.52 12.65 -2.11
CA ALA A 16 9.90 11.35 -2.32
C ALA A 16 8.96 11.29 -3.54
N TYR A 17 8.59 12.43 -4.12
CA TYR A 17 7.53 12.54 -5.13
C TYR A 17 7.72 11.61 -6.32
N GLU A 18 8.89 11.61 -6.93
CA GLU A 18 9.16 10.76 -8.11
C GLU A 18 9.11 9.27 -7.78
N GLU A 19 9.55 8.91 -6.58
CA GLU A 19 9.46 7.53 -6.12
C GLU A 19 8.01 7.12 -5.84
N LEU A 20 7.25 7.97 -5.16
CA LEU A 20 5.82 7.77 -4.93
C LEU A 20 5.02 7.71 -6.23
N ARG A 21 5.39 8.54 -7.21
CA ARG A 21 4.79 8.53 -8.54
C ARG A 21 5.10 7.25 -9.30
N ARG A 22 6.32 6.70 -9.20
CA ARG A 22 6.68 5.39 -9.77
C ARG A 22 5.84 4.28 -9.14
N LEU A 23 5.70 4.29 -7.81
CA LEU A 23 4.86 3.35 -7.08
C LEU A 23 3.39 3.44 -7.50
N ALA A 24 2.86 4.65 -7.57
CA ALA A 24 1.51 4.89 -8.05
C ALA A 24 1.33 4.49 -9.53
N SER A 25 2.38 4.57 -10.35
CA SER A 25 2.37 4.13 -11.75
C SER A 25 2.41 2.61 -11.89
N ALA A 26 2.88 1.89 -10.88
CA ALA A 26 2.79 0.43 -10.81
C ALA A 26 1.34 -0.06 -10.62
N VAL A 27 0.42 0.82 -10.24
CA VAL A 27 -1.03 0.60 -10.37
C VAL A 27 -1.40 0.73 -11.84
N LYS A 28 -1.23 -0.36 -12.59
CA LYS A 28 -1.47 -0.38 -14.04
C LYS A 28 -2.97 -0.29 -14.32
N ARG A 29 -3.31 0.58 -15.23
CA ARG A 29 -4.68 0.79 -15.69
C ARG A 29 -4.93 0.07 -16.99
N ASP A 30 -5.99 -0.69 -17.01
CA ASP A 30 -6.59 -1.20 -18.24
C ASP A 30 -7.88 -0.43 -18.58
N ASP A 31 -8.12 0.71 -17.93
CA ASP A 31 -9.36 1.46 -18.10
C ASP A 31 -9.14 2.93 -18.45
N ARG A 32 -9.66 3.34 -19.61
CA ARG A 32 -9.70 4.74 -20.08
C ARG A 32 -10.54 5.66 -19.19
N ASN A 33 -11.36 5.11 -18.29
CA ASN A 33 -12.23 5.83 -17.35
C ASN A 33 -11.74 5.78 -15.89
N ALA A 34 -10.51 5.38 -15.63
CA ALA A 34 -10.00 5.27 -14.28
C ALA A 34 -9.85 6.65 -13.61
N THR A 35 -10.60 6.87 -12.56
CA THR A 35 -10.70 8.13 -11.79
C THR A 35 -9.43 8.52 -11.04
N LEU A 36 -8.48 7.58 -10.84
CA LEU A 36 -7.25 7.83 -10.11
C LEU A 36 -6.02 7.69 -11.01
N SER A 37 -5.39 8.83 -11.36
CA SER A 37 -4.06 8.82 -11.99
C SER A 37 -2.98 8.57 -10.93
N PRO A 38 -1.79 8.03 -11.30
CA PRO A 38 -0.67 7.95 -10.38
C PRO A 38 -0.43 9.28 -9.66
N THR A 39 -0.49 10.39 -10.38
CA THR A 39 -0.40 11.74 -9.84
C THR A 39 -1.54 12.05 -8.87
N THR A 40 -2.78 11.67 -9.21
CA THR A 40 -3.94 11.87 -8.32
C THR A 40 -3.78 11.07 -7.02
N LEU A 41 -3.33 9.81 -7.10
CA LEU A 41 -3.11 8.97 -5.94
C LEU A 41 -2.06 9.57 -4.99
N VAL A 42 -0.93 10.03 -5.54
CA VAL A 42 0.12 10.69 -4.76
C VAL A 42 -0.39 11.99 -4.14
N ASN A 43 -1.11 12.81 -4.90
CA ASN A 43 -1.66 14.09 -4.40
C ASN A 43 -2.74 13.87 -3.33
N GLU A 44 -3.63 12.89 -3.48
CA GLU A 44 -4.62 12.56 -2.45
C GLU A 44 -3.95 12.05 -1.16
N ALA A 45 -2.91 11.22 -1.28
CA ALA A 45 -2.11 10.80 -0.14
C ALA A 45 -1.46 12.02 0.56
N PHE A 46 -0.89 12.94 -0.22
CA PHE A 46 -0.32 14.18 0.33
C PHE A 46 -1.35 15.05 1.05
N LEU A 47 -2.53 15.26 0.45
CA LEU A 47 -3.60 16.06 1.08
C LEU A 47 -4.08 15.43 2.40
N LYS A 48 -4.16 14.10 2.48
CA LYS A 48 -4.45 13.40 3.74
C LYS A 48 -3.38 13.67 4.79
N LEU A 49 -2.11 13.67 4.38
CA LEU A 49 -0.99 13.93 5.27
C LEU A 49 -0.93 15.39 5.72
N ALA A 50 -1.15 16.34 4.81
CA ALA A 50 -1.13 17.77 5.12
C ALA A 50 -2.21 18.17 6.16
N ASN A 51 -3.31 17.42 6.22
CA ASN A 51 -4.38 17.64 7.19
C ASN A 51 -4.18 16.88 8.53
N ALA A 52 -3.11 16.07 8.66
CA ALA A 52 -2.83 15.34 9.89
C ALA A 52 -1.97 16.19 10.84
N PRO A 53 -2.34 16.30 12.15
CA PRO A 53 -1.51 17.04 13.09
C PRO A 53 -0.22 16.29 13.40
N ARG A 54 0.93 16.98 13.30
CA ARG A 54 2.28 16.59 13.67
C ARG A 54 3.06 15.74 12.65
N PHE A 55 3.76 16.45 11.76
CA PHE A 55 4.85 15.91 10.96
C PHE A 55 6.23 16.47 11.40
N ASN A 56 6.40 16.82 12.66
CA ASN A 56 7.67 17.30 13.15
C ASN A 56 8.61 16.12 13.43
N ALA A 57 9.84 16.21 12.96
CA ALA A 57 10.96 15.29 13.24
C ALA A 57 10.84 13.87 12.63
N LEU A 58 10.47 13.73 11.37
CA LEU A 58 10.42 12.41 10.75
C LEU A 58 11.63 12.19 9.83
N SER A 59 12.37 11.09 10.08
CA SER A 59 13.34 10.61 9.10
C SER A 59 12.65 10.28 7.77
N HIS A 60 13.38 10.33 6.66
CA HIS A 60 12.88 9.95 5.33
C HIS A 60 12.17 8.58 5.31
N LEU A 61 12.68 7.59 6.05
CA LEU A 61 12.06 6.26 6.17
C LEU A 61 10.72 6.31 6.91
N HIS A 62 10.62 7.08 7.99
CA HIS A 62 9.35 7.27 8.69
C HIS A 62 8.33 7.99 7.84
N PHE A 63 8.76 8.97 7.04
CA PHE A 63 7.91 9.63 6.06
C PHE A 63 7.36 8.64 5.03
N LYS A 64 8.22 7.82 4.40
CA LYS A 64 7.81 6.75 3.47
C LYS A 64 6.79 5.80 4.10
N ARG A 65 6.98 5.41 5.36
CA ARG A 65 6.04 4.58 6.11
C ARG A 65 4.65 5.20 6.22
N ILE A 66 4.58 6.49 6.53
CA ILE A 66 3.31 7.21 6.66
C ILE A 66 2.63 7.33 5.31
N VAL A 67 3.38 7.66 4.27
CA VAL A 67 2.87 7.72 2.89
C VAL A 67 2.36 6.35 2.43
N ALA A 68 3.06 5.26 2.74
CA ALA A 68 2.60 3.90 2.42
C ALA A 68 1.21 3.61 3.01
N ARG A 69 0.98 4.00 4.25
CA ARG A 69 -0.33 3.87 4.91
C ARG A 69 -1.39 4.75 4.25
N ALA A 70 -1.06 6.00 3.93
CA ALA A 70 -1.97 6.90 3.23
C ALA A 70 -2.33 6.38 1.84
N MET A 71 -1.37 5.87 1.08
CA MET A 71 -1.61 5.26 -0.24
C MET A 71 -2.51 4.01 -0.13
N ARG A 72 -2.27 3.12 0.85
CA ARG A 72 -3.17 2.00 1.12
C ARG A 72 -4.59 2.50 1.34
N GLN A 73 -4.78 3.49 2.21
CA GLN A 73 -6.09 4.04 2.52
C GLN A 73 -6.79 4.63 1.30
N VAL A 74 -6.09 5.41 0.47
CA VAL A 74 -6.66 6.00 -0.76
C VAL A 74 -7.10 4.91 -1.74
N LEU A 75 -6.29 3.86 -1.91
CA LEU A 75 -6.62 2.74 -2.78
C LEU A 75 -7.84 1.96 -2.29
N VAL A 76 -7.93 1.70 -0.99
CA VAL A 76 -9.08 1.02 -0.38
C VAL A 76 -10.36 1.84 -0.52
N GLU A 77 -10.30 3.15 -0.26
CA GLU A 77 -11.44 4.04 -0.45
C GLU A 77 -11.90 4.10 -1.91
N ALA A 78 -10.96 4.12 -2.85
CA ALA A 78 -11.26 4.06 -4.27
C ALA A 78 -11.93 2.73 -4.67
N ALA A 79 -11.43 1.61 -4.14
CA ALA A 79 -12.02 0.29 -4.36
C ALA A 79 -13.44 0.19 -3.78
N ARG A 80 -13.67 0.72 -2.57
CA ARG A 80 -15.00 0.77 -1.95
C ARG A 80 -15.96 1.60 -2.76
N ARG A 81 -15.57 2.80 -3.23
CA ARG A 81 -16.40 3.65 -4.11
C ARG A 81 -16.78 2.92 -5.39
N ARG A 82 -15.81 2.28 -6.06
CA ARG A 82 -16.09 1.51 -7.29
C ARG A 82 -17.05 0.36 -7.07
N ASN A 83 -16.92 -0.35 -5.94
CA ASN A 83 -17.86 -1.44 -5.64
C ASN A 83 -19.28 -0.93 -5.33
N ALA A 84 -19.41 0.26 -4.73
CA ALA A 84 -20.72 0.90 -4.55
C ALA A 84 -21.36 1.31 -5.89
N ASP A 85 -20.52 1.78 -6.84
CA ASP A 85 -20.98 2.21 -8.17
C ASP A 85 -21.12 1.05 -9.17
N LYS A 86 -20.77 -0.20 -8.76
CA LYS A 86 -20.76 -1.35 -9.66
C LYS A 86 -22.13 -1.75 -10.16
N ARG A 87 -22.39 -1.29 -11.38
CA ARG A 87 -23.06 -2.09 -12.40
C ARG A 87 -22.28 -1.98 -13.72
N GLY A 88 -21.08 -2.55 -13.75
CA GLY A 88 -20.30 -2.80 -14.97
C GLY A 88 -19.17 -1.83 -15.29
N GLY A 89 -18.03 -1.94 -14.61
CA GLY A 89 -16.80 -1.27 -14.98
C GLY A 89 -15.58 -2.20 -14.86
N PRO A 90 -14.54 -2.05 -15.74
CA PRO A 90 -13.34 -2.87 -15.72
C PRO A 90 -12.50 -2.67 -14.47
N GLY A 91 -11.74 -3.70 -14.07
CA GLY A 91 -10.95 -3.76 -12.86
C GLY A 91 -9.66 -2.90 -12.88
N VAL A 92 -9.12 -2.62 -11.71
CA VAL A 92 -7.77 -2.03 -11.55
C VAL A 92 -6.78 -3.16 -11.42
N VAL A 93 -5.77 -3.19 -12.26
CA VAL A 93 -4.66 -4.15 -12.17
C VAL A 93 -3.51 -3.50 -11.40
N PHE A 94 -3.03 -4.17 -10.35
CA PHE A 94 -1.85 -3.77 -9.62
C PHE A 94 -0.62 -4.52 -10.15
N VAL A 95 0.40 -3.79 -10.51
CA VAL A 95 1.72 -4.34 -10.79
C VAL A 95 2.65 -3.90 -9.66
N THR A 96 3.14 -4.83 -8.88
CA THR A 96 4.10 -4.56 -7.80
C THR A 96 5.49 -5.07 -8.16
N TRP A 97 6.46 -4.61 -7.42
CA TRP A 97 7.86 -5.06 -7.51
C TRP A 97 8.05 -6.55 -7.20
N ASP A 98 7.03 -7.21 -6.69
CA ASP A 98 7.04 -8.64 -6.41
C ASP A 98 5.84 -9.29 -7.11
N ASP A 99 6.10 -9.86 -8.28
CA ASP A 99 5.12 -10.45 -9.19
C ASP A 99 4.17 -11.48 -8.55
N ALA A 100 4.56 -12.06 -7.41
CA ALA A 100 3.81 -13.16 -6.80
C ALA A 100 2.51 -12.73 -6.09
N ILE A 101 2.41 -11.47 -5.60
CA ILE A 101 1.16 -10.96 -5.00
C ILE A 101 0.35 -10.19 -6.05
N ALA A 102 1.04 -9.51 -6.96
CA ALA A 102 0.42 -8.61 -7.93
C ALA A 102 -0.15 -9.32 -9.16
N SER A 103 0.42 -10.43 -9.58
CA SER A 103 -0.01 -11.14 -10.78
C SER A 103 -1.47 -11.61 -10.75
N ASP A 104 -2.04 -11.70 -9.54
CA ASP A 104 -3.41 -12.16 -9.31
C ASP A 104 -4.38 -11.03 -8.89
N MET A 105 -3.90 -9.78 -8.75
CA MET A 105 -4.71 -8.65 -8.27
C MET A 105 -5.17 -7.78 -9.44
N GLY A 106 -6.35 -8.06 -9.95
CA GLY A 106 -6.92 -7.36 -11.10
C GLY A 106 -8.22 -6.59 -10.84
N SER A 107 -8.78 -6.63 -9.63
CA SER A 107 -10.09 -6.05 -9.35
C SER A 107 -10.14 -5.22 -8.07
N SER A 108 -11.18 -4.40 -7.93
CA SER A 108 -11.46 -3.68 -6.67
C SER A 108 -11.69 -4.65 -5.52
N ASP A 109 -12.25 -5.84 -5.79
CA ASP A 109 -12.48 -6.87 -4.78
C ASP A 109 -11.16 -7.44 -4.25
N ASP A 110 -10.14 -7.54 -5.10
CA ASP A 110 -8.81 -8.00 -4.69
C ASP A 110 -8.12 -7.02 -3.75
N VAL A 111 -8.30 -5.72 -4.00
CA VAL A 111 -7.80 -4.66 -3.10
C VAL A 111 -8.45 -4.76 -1.74
N LEU A 112 -9.75 -4.96 -1.70
CA LEU A 112 -10.50 -5.09 -0.45
C LEU A 112 -10.17 -6.40 0.27
N ALA A 113 -9.96 -7.49 -0.47
CA ALA A 113 -9.52 -8.77 0.09
C ALA A 113 -8.10 -8.66 0.69
N LEU A 114 -7.19 -7.98 0.01
CA LEU A 114 -5.86 -7.70 0.55
C LEU A 114 -5.93 -6.83 1.80
N ASP A 115 -6.77 -5.79 1.79
CA ASP A 115 -6.94 -4.89 2.94
C ASP A 115 -7.43 -5.67 4.17
N ALA A 116 -8.47 -6.48 4.01
CA ALA A 116 -9.00 -7.34 5.07
C ALA A 116 -7.95 -8.34 5.58
N ALA A 117 -7.24 -9.00 4.66
CA ALA A 117 -6.17 -9.93 5.02
C ALA A 117 -5.03 -9.22 5.78
N LEU A 118 -4.65 -8.01 5.41
CA LEU A 118 -3.65 -7.22 6.13
C LEU A 118 -4.13 -6.80 7.53
N GLU A 119 -5.41 -6.50 7.71
CA GLU A 119 -5.99 -6.23 9.04
C GLU A 119 -5.92 -7.47 9.93
N ASP A 120 -6.21 -8.65 9.40
CA ASP A 120 -6.11 -9.90 10.15
C ASP A 120 -4.65 -10.27 10.43
N LEU A 121 -3.75 -10.08 9.46
CA LEU A 121 -2.31 -10.25 9.68
C LEU A 121 -1.79 -9.30 10.76
N ALA A 122 -2.29 -8.06 10.82
CA ALA A 122 -1.87 -7.09 11.83
C ALA A 122 -2.26 -7.51 13.26
N LYS A 123 -3.36 -8.23 13.42
CA LYS A 123 -3.77 -8.81 14.72
C LYS A 123 -2.85 -9.95 15.16
N LEU A 124 -2.38 -10.77 14.21
CA LEU A 124 -1.56 -11.94 14.47
C LEU A 124 -0.07 -11.61 14.52
N GLN A 125 0.40 -10.82 13.57
CA GLN A 125 1.80 -10.50 13.32
C GLN A 125 1.96 -9.03 12.89
N PRO A 126 1.82 -8.06 13.81
CA PRO A 126 1.77 -6.63 13.47
C PRO A 126 3.01 -6.15 12.71
N ARG A 127 4.21 -6.68 13.03
CA ARG A 127 5.45 -6.34 12.31
C ARG A 127 5.42 -6.83 10.86
N GLN A 128 4.91 -8.03 10.61
CA GLN A 128 4.81 -8.56 9.23
C GLN A 128 3.79 -7.77 8.41
N ALA A 129 2.66 -7.40 8.99
CA ALA A 129 1.69 -6.54 8.32
C ALA A 129 2.28 -5.16 7.98
N GLU A 130 3.00 -4.55 8.91
CA GLU A 130 3.69 -3.27 8.69
C GLU A 130 4.75 -3.39 7.59
N MET A 131 5.55 -4.43 7.62
CA MET A 131 6.54 -4.74 6.58
C MET A 131 5.87 -4.83 5.19
N VAL A 132 4.74 -5.53 5.09
CA VAL A 132 4.01 -5.63 3.81
C VAL A 132 3.50 -4.27 3.37
N VAL A 133 2.92 -3.47 4.26
CA VAL A 133 2.45 -2.12 3.93
C VAL A 133 3.60 -1.25 3.41
N CYS A 134 4.73 -1.24 4.10
CA CYS A 134 5.90 -0.44 3.70
C CYS A 134 6.47 -0.88 2.35
N ARG A 135 6.58 -2.17 2.10
CA ARG A 135 7.14 -2.69 0.85
C ARG A 135 6.16 -2.60 -0.31
N PHE A 136 4.91 -2.99 -0.10
CA PHE A 136 3.91 -3.07 -1.16
C PHE A 136 3.37 -1.69 -1.56
N PHE A 137 3.03 -0.84 -0.60
CA PHE A 137 2.46 0.48 -0.85
C PHE A 137 3.49 1.61 -0.77
N GLY A 138 4.56 1.42 -0.02
CA GLY A 138 5.62 2.42 0.18
C GLY A 138 6.86 2.22 -0.68
N GLY A 139 7.00 1.05 -1.34
CA GLY A 139 8.12 0.71 -2.20
C GLY A 139 9.47 0.61 -1.49
N LEU A 140 9.46 0.43 -0.16
CA LEU A 140 10.69 0.24 0.58
C LEU A 140 11.37 -1.07 0.16
N ASP A 141 12.65 -1.00 -0.06
CA ASP A 141 13.46 -2.19 -0.30
C ASP A 141 13.71 -2.99 1.00
N VAL A 142 14.47 -4.07 0.90
CA VAL A 142 14.76 -4.95 2.05
C VAL A 142 15.57 -4.20 3.10
N SER A 143 16.57 -3.43 2.69
CA SER A 143 17.48 -2.70 3.57
C SER A 143 16.75 -1.56 4.29
N GLU A 144 15.98 -0.75 3.55
CA GLU A 144 15.16 0.32 4.11
C GLU A 144 14.12 -0.22 5.10
N THR A 145 13.48 -1.34 4.76
CA THR A 145 12.49 -1.97 5.64
C THR A 145 13.14 -2.53 6.90
N ALA A 146 14.31 -3.14 6.77
CA ALA A 146 15.09 -3.65 7.90
C ALA A 146 15.50 -2.52 8.85
N ALA A 147 15.99 -1.42 8.31
CA ALA A 147 16.35 -0.23 9.09
C ALA A 147 15.12 0.39 9.78
N LEU A 148 13.99 0.51 9.07
CA LEU A 148 12.75 1.09 9.62
C LEU A 148 12.17 0.26 10.76
N LEU A 149 12.20 -1.08 10.63
CA LEU A 149 11.62 -2.01 11.60
C LEU A 149 12.63 -2.52 12.63
N GLU A 150 13.87 -2.02 12.60
CA GLU A 150 14.95 -2.34 13.52
C GLU A 150 15.23 -3.85 13.61
N VAL A 151 15.26 -4.51 12.45
CA VAL A 151 15.56 -5.95 12.33
C VAL A 151 16.59 -6.20 11.24
N SER A 152 17.14 -7.43 11.16
CA SER A 152 18.06 -7.79 10.08
C SER A 152 17.32 -7.99 8.74
N GLU A 153 18.04 -7.76 7.63
CA GLU A 153 17.54 -8.06 6.28
C GLU A 153 17.12 -9.53 6.12
N ALA A 154 17.86 -10.45 6.74
CA ALA A 154 17.51 -11.87 6.76
C ALA A 154 16.14 -12.10 7.43
N THR A 155 15.82 -11.36 8.49
CA THR A 155 14.50 -11.39 9.13
C THR A 155 13.43 -10.88 8.18
N ILE A 156 13.68 -9.76 7.48
CA ILE A 156 12.74 -9.22 6.49
C ILE A 156 12.47 -10.23 5.37
N LEU A 157 13.51 -10.86 4.82
CA LEU A 157 13.36 -11.85 3.75
C LEU A 157 12.54 -13.08 4.19
N ARG A 158 12.76 -13.57 5.41
CA ARG A 158 12.01 -14.67 5.98
C ARG A 158 10.55 -14.30 6.23
N ASP A 159 10.33 -13.16 6.88
CA ASP A 159 9.00 -12.67 7.24
C ASP A 159 8.19 -12.32 5.99
N TRP A 160 8.85 -11.81 4.93
CA TRP A 160 8.23 -11.54 3.64
C TRP A 160 7.69 -12.81 2.97
N ARG A 161 8.48 -13.89 2.96
CA ARG A 161 8.01 -15.19 2.41
C ARG A 161 6.81 -15.72 3.18
N ALA A 162 6.84 -15.66 4.52
CA ALA A 162 5.75 -16.09 5.37
C ALA A 162 4.49 -15.25 5.14
N ALA A 163 4.62 -13.93 5.15
CA ALA A 163 3.50 -13.02 4.93
C ALA A 163 2.87 -13.21 3.54
N LYS A 164 3.68 -13.36 2.48
CA LYS A 164 3.17 -13.63 1.12
C LYS A 164 2.37 -14.92 1.05
N ALA A 165 2.89 -16.00 1.61
CA ALA A 165 2.21 -17.29 1.60
C ALA A 165 0.88 -17.22 2.34
N TRP A 166 0.86 -16.54 3.49
CA TRP A 166 -0.35 -16.35 4.29
C TRP A 166 -1.39 -15.49 3.56
N LEU A 167 -0.99 -14.34 3.04
CA LEU A 167 -1.87 -13.42 2.28
C LEU A 167 -2.46 -14.10 1.05
N ALA A 168 -1.65 -14.83 0.28
CA ALA A 168 -2.13 -15.57 -0.89
C ALA A 168 -3.22 -16.59 -0.54
N LYS A 169 -3.08 -17.28 0.61
CA LYS A 169 -4.09 -18.21 1.10
C LYS A 169 -5.38 -17.49 1.49
N GLU A 170 -5.28 -16.39 2.25
CA GLU A 170 -6.45 -15.63 2.70
C GLU A 170 -7.23 -15.00 1.54
N ILE A 171 -6.53 -14.40 0.58
CA ILE A 171 -7.14 -13.78 -0.61
C ILE A 171 -7.85 -14.83 -1.46
N LYS A 172 -7.24 -16.01 -1.69
CA LYS A 172 -7.89 -17.12 -2.40
C LYS A 172 -9.12 -17.64 -1.65
N GLY A 173 -9.04 -17.75 -0.33
CA GLY A 173 -10.17 -18.16 0.51
C GLY A 173 -11.33 -17.18 0.47
N ALA A 174 -11.05 -15.86 0.40
CA ALA A 174 -12.05 -14.82 0.26
C ALA A 174 -12.79 -14.90 -1.10
N ARG A 175 -12.05 -15.13 -2.19
CA ARG A 175 -12.63 -15.33 -3.54
C ARG A 175 -13.54 -16.54 -3.61
N GLY A 176 -13.16 -17.65 -2.97
CA GLY A 176 -13.98 -18.88 -2.95
C GLY A 176 -15.30 -18.72 -2.20
N ARG A 177 -15.36 -17.85 -1.19
CA ARG A 177 -16.60 -17.57 -0.44
C ARG A 177 -17.55 -16.62 -1.16
N GLY A 178 -17.06 -15.77 -2.06
CA GLY A 178 -17.87 -14.86 -2.86
C GLY A 178 -18.55 -15.48 -4.07
N GLY A 179 -18.15 -16.69 -4.47
CA GLY A 179 -18.64 -17.37 -5.68
C GLY A 179 -19.82 -18.34 -5.48
N THR A 180 -20.31 -18.54 -4.24
CA THR A 180 -21.38 -19.53 -3.94
C THR A 180 -22.75 -18.89 -3.67
N GLY A 181 -23.04 -17.76 -4.25
CA GLY A 181 -24.31 -17.05 -4.07
C GLY A 181 -25.03 -16.70 -5.38
N ASP A 182 -25.19 -17.68 -6.27
CA ASP A 182 -26.25 -17.59 -7.30
C ASP A 182 -26.55 -19.02 -7.78
N GLY A 183 -27.65 -19.56 -7.25
CA GLY A 183 -28.27 -20.80 -7.62
C GLY A 183 -29.76 -20.68 -7.38
#